data_631170217375f653a2227bb91838e640
#
_entry.id   631170217375f653a2227bb91838e640
#
_cell.length_a   1.000
_cell.length_b   1.000
_cell.length_c   1.000
_cell.angle_alpha   90.00
_cell.angle_beta   90.00
_cell.angle_gamma   90.00
#
_symmetry.space_group_name_H-M   'P 1'
#
loop_
_entity.id
_entity.type
_entity.pdbx_description
1 polymer ?
#
loop_
_entity_poly.entity_id
_entity_poly.type
_entity_poly.pdbx_seq_one_letter_code
_entity_poly.pdbx_strand_id
1 'polypeptide(L)'
;MTLSQEEDKKFARVAHRIDPHCKLLRVWELEVGVSARVTALEIVRGDGQTQKMIVRQYGDAELKRKPQVAATEFNLLQCLQAAGLVVPVPYYLDQSGEIFSRPYIAIEYVEGKTEFAPHNVDDCILQLTTYLSRIHQVDCSHLDLSFLPQVEGRYAELLRDRAAKVDESLGTGHIRDVLETMWPLPRRNTPVLLHGDFWPGNILWRNGQLVAVIDWEDAAIGDPLADLANSRLEILWAFGIDAMQSFTRQYRSMTSLDFTDLPYRDLCVALRCVDQIGLWGLDETTEKAMREKHQWFVKRAFEQLSGQ
;
A
#
# COMPACT_ATOMS: atom_id res chain seq x y z
N MET A 1 -5.30 2.85 24.84
CA MET A 1 -4.75 2.11 26.01
C MET A 1 -3.54 2.85 26.55
N THR A 2 -3.37 2.93 27.88
CA THR A 2 -2.15 3.50 28.49
C THR A 2 -1.09 2.40 28.45
N LEU A 3 0.06 2.67 27.81
CA LEU A 3 1.18 1.75 27.75
C LEU A 3 1.77 1.50 29.15
N SER A 4 2.44 0.40 29.34
CA SER A 4 3.10 0.10 30.62
C SER A 4 4.36 0.96 30.78
N GLN A 5 4.78 1.22 32.05
CA GLN A 5 6.04 1.95 32.32
C GLN A 5 7.27 1.27 31.69
N GLU A 6 7.23 -0.05 31.48
CA GLU A 6 8.31 -0.79 30.83
C GLU A 6 8.35 -0.54 29.31
N GLU A 7 7.19 -0.42 28.68
CA GLU A 7 7.10 -0.04 27.27
C GLU A 7 7.57 1.39 27.03
N ASP A 8 7.17 2.35 27.88
CA ASP A 8 7.66 3.72 27.80
C ASP A 8 9.19 3.81 27.85
N LYS A 9 9.85 2.97 28.69
CA LYS A 9 11.33 2.88 28.73
C LYS A 9 11.92 2.37 27.42
N LYS A 10 11.27 1.39 26.76
CA LYS A 10 11.72 0.90 25.46
C LYS A 10 11.62 1.98 24.40
N PHE A 11 10.50 2.70 24.33
CA PHE A 11 10.33 3.80 23.39
C PHE A 11 11.28 4.98 23.67
N ALA A 12 11.60 5.28 24.94
CA ALA A 12 12.64 6.25 25.26
C ALA A 12 14.02 5.83 24.73
N ARG A 13 14.36 4.53 24.77
CA ARG A 13 15.59 4.01 24.16
C ARG A 13 15.58 4.16 22.64
N VAL A 14 14.44 3.90 21.97
CA VAL A 14 14.30 4.16 20.52
C VAL A 14 14.57 5.63 20.23
N ALA A 15 13.93 6.55 20.95
CA ALA A 15 14.12 7.98 20.76
C ALA A 15 15.61 8.40 20.93
N HIS A 16 16.30 7.88 21.96
CA HIS A 16 17.72 8.14 22.19
C HIS A 16 18.65 7.55 21.12
N ARG A 17 18.25 6.51 20.38
CA ARG A 17 19.01 6.04 19.22
C ARG A 17 18.98 7.03 18.05
N ILE A 18 17.92 7.83 17.96
CA ILE A 18 17.73 8.84 16.92
C ILE A 18 18.35 10.19 17.33
N ASP A 19 18.06 10.63 18.54
CA ASP A 19 18.65 11.82 19.13
C ASP A 19 19.05 11.53 20.60
N PRO A 20 20.35 11.36 20.91
CA PRO A 20 20.82 11.03 22.27
C PRO A 20 20.47 12.08 23.33
N HIS A 21 20.16 13.32 22.92
CA HIS A 21 19.84 14.43 23.82
C HIS A 21 18.33 14.69 23.95
N CYS A 22 17.50 13.89 23.31
CA CYS A 22 16.05 14.06 23.36
C CYS A 22 15.45 13.65 24.71
N LYS A 23 14.25 14.17 24.97
CA LYS A 23 13.38 13.73 26.06
C LYS A 23 12.07 13.24 25.51
N LEU A 24 11.69 11.99 25.84
CA LEU A 24 10.38 11.45 25.52
C LEU A 24 9.30 12.19 26.31
N LEU A 25 8.29 12.73 25.62
CA LEU A 25 7.14 13.42 26.22
C LEU A 25 5.93 12.52 26.31
N ARG A 26 5.65 11.81 25.22
CA ARG A 26 4.41 11.04 25.06
C ARG A 26 4.59 9.85 24.13
N VAL A 27 3.85 8.76 24.44
CA VAL A 27 3.73 7.57 23.62
C VAL A 27 2.25 7.22 23.50
N TRP A 28 1.79 6.85 22.29
CA TRP A 28 0.44 6.36 22.08
C TRP A 28 0.37 5.40 20.89
N GLU A 29 -0.50 4.42 20.95
CA GLU A 29 -0.77 3.52 19.84
C GLU A 29 -1.68 4.18 18.82
N LEU A 30 -1.45 3.87 17.55
CA LEU A 30 -2.36 4.19 16.46
C LEU A 30 -3.11 2.92 16.05
N GLU A 31 -4.43 3.03 15.98
CA GLU A 31 -5.29 1.95 15.50
C GLU A 31 -5.28 1.97 13.97
N VAL A 32 -4.17 1.54 13.35
CA VAL A 32 -3.99 1.52 11.90
C VAL A 32 -3.31 0.23 11.46
N GLY A 33 -3.92 -0.44 10.47
CA GLY A 33 -3.37 -1.62 9.81
C GLY A 33 -3.45 -2.91 10.64
N VAL A 34 -3.25 -4.04 9.96
CA VAL A 34 -3.24 -5.39 10.55
C VAL A 34 -1.85 -6.04 10.50
N SER A 35 -0.93 -5.51 9.68
CA SER A 35 0.39 -6.10 9.41
C SER A 35 1.44 -5.73 10.44
N ALA A 36 1.32 -4.56 11.10
CA ALA A 36 2.29 -4.02 12.03
C ALA A 36 1.63 -3.32 13.23
N ARG A 37 2.31 -3.37 14.39
CA ARG A 37 1.98 -2.49 15.51
C ARG A 37 2.60 -1.11 15.26
N VAL A 38 1.77 -0.09 15.26
CA VAL A 38 2.16 1.29 14.97
C VAL A 38 2.03 2.14 16.23
N THR A 39 3.15 2.66 16.70
CA THR A 39 3.20 3.49 17.92
C THR A 39 3.79 4.85 17.60
N ALA A 40 3.07 5.90 17.96
CA ALA A 40 3.54 7.27 17.82
C ALA A 40 4.30 7.73 19.08
N LEU A 41 5.39 8.48 18.87
CA LEU A 41 6.19 9.09 19.90
C LEU A 41 6.21 10.61 19.70
N GLU A 42 6.19 11.33 20.80
CA GLU A 42 6.48 12.78 20.84
C GLU A 42 7.69 13.02 21.72
N ILE A 43 8.70 13.70 21.18
CA ILE A 43 9.95 13.99 21.86
C ILE A 43 10.25 15.49 21.85
N VAL A 44 11.02 15.97 22.83
CA VAL A 44 11.76 17.23 22.72
C VAL A 44 13.19 16.90 22.36
N ARG A 45 13.66 17.41 21.25
CA ARG A 45 15.02 17.25 20.74
C ARG A 45 16.03 18.03 21.58
N GLY A 46 17.31 17.73 21.44
CA GLY A 46 18.39 18.47 22.11
C GLY A 46 18.43 19.97 21.80
N ASP A 47 17.87 20.40 20.66
CA ASP A 47 17.70 21.79 20.26
C ASP A 47 16.45 22.49 20.84
N GLY A 48 15.65 21.78 21.64
CA GLY A 48 14.40 22.24 22.25
C GLY A 48 13.16 22.16 21.36
N GLN A 49 13.28 21.70 20.12
CA GLN A 49 12.13 21.53 19.23
C GLN A 49 11.37 20.25 19.54
N THR A 50 10.04 20.29 19.43
CA THR A 50 9.19 19.10 19.55
C THR A 50 9.11 18.40 18.20
N GLN A 51 9.30 17.08 18.22
CA GLN A 51 9.20 16.23 17.04
C GLN A 51 8.31 15.02 17.34
N LYS A 52 7.47 14.65 16.37
CA LYS A 52 6.71 13.40 16.41
C LYS A 52 7.28 12.39 15.43
N MET A 53 7.22 11.11 15.81
CA MET A 53 7.66 10.00 14.97
C MET A 53 6.77 8.77 15.18
N ILE A 54 6.84 7.85 14.22
CA ILE A 54 6.19 6.55 14.26
C ILE A 54 7.25 5.48 14.48
N VAL A 55 6.98 4.55 15.37
CA VAL A 55 7.69 3.27 15.46
C VAL A 55 6.77 2.19 14.92
N ARG A 56 7.20 1.55 13.82
CA ARG A 56 6.47 0.47 13.15
C ARG A 56 7.18 -0.86 13.43
N GLN A 57 6.48 -1.77 14.11
CA GLN A 57 6.95 -3.12 14.44
C GLN A 57 6.14 -4.14 13.65
N TYR A 58 6.82 -4.96 12.84
CA TYR A 58 6.15 -5.92 11.95
C TYR A 58 5.66 -7.15 12.71
N GLY A 59 4.48 -7.67 12.32
CA GLY A 59 3.87 -8.86 12.91
C GLY A 59 4.60 -10.14 12.51
N ASP A 60 4.41 -11.23 13.31
CA ASP A 60 5.06 -12.51 13.04
C ASP A 60 4.66 -13.13 11.70
N ALA A 61 3.41 -12.91 11.28
CA ALA A 61 2.92 -13.39 9.98
C ALA A 61 3.67 -12.70 8.82
N GLU A 62 3.86 -11.38 8.93
CA GLU A 62 4.57 -10.62 7.91
C GLU A 62 6.07 -10.97 7.90
N LEU A 63 6.70 -11.09 9.06
CA LEU A 63 8.11 -11.49 9.16
C LEU A 63 8.37 -12.90 8.65
N LYS A 64 7.41 -13.83 8.77
CA LYS A 64 7.51 -15.16 8.16
C LYS A 64 7.43 -15.10 6.64
N ARG A 65 6.56 -14.26 6.11
CA ARG A 65 6.36 -14.06 4.66
C ARG A 65 7.52 -13.28 4.04
N LYS A 66 7.96 -12.21 4.72
CA LYS A 66 9.00 -11.27 4.27
C LYS A 66 9.99 -10.98 5.41
N PRO A 67 11.00 -11.82 5.64
CA PRO A 67 11.93 -11.66 6.77
C PRO A 67 12.69 -10.32 6.79
N GLN A 68 12.86 -9.68 5.63
CA GLN A 68 13.59 -8.42 5.47
C GLN A 68 12.67 -7.19 5.31
N VAL A 69 11.36 -7.31 5.60
CA VAL A 69 10.38 -6.24 5.35
C VAL A 69 10.78 -4.89 5.95
N ALA A 70 11.32 -4.88 7.18
CA ALA A 70 11.77 -3.65 7.86
C ALA A 70 12.91 -2.95 7.11
N ALA A 71 13.93 -3.71 6.69
CA ALA A 71 15.03 -3.16 5.93
C ALA A 71 14.62 -2.74 4.52
N THR A 72 13.77 -3.55 3.88
CA THR A 72 13.21 -3.26 2.55
C THR A 72 12.43 -1.95 2.56
N GLU A 73 11.49 -1.77 3.49
CA GLU A 73 10.69 -0.56 3.58
C GLU A 73 11.54 0.66 3.96
N PHE A 74 12.47 0.51 4.92
CA PHE A 74 13.36 1.59 5.33
C PHE A 74 14.23 2.10 4.17
N ASN A 75 14.90 1.20 3.45
CA ASN A 75 15.76 1.54 2.32
C ASN A 75 14.94 2.15 1.17
N LEU A 76 13.75 1.61 0.92
CA LEU A 76 12.86 2.15 -0.09
C LEU A 76 12.44 3.59 0.25
N LEU A 77 12.01 3.87 1.49
CA LEU A 77 11.64 5.22 1.91
C LEU A 77 12.79 6.22 1.71
N GLN A 78 14.05 5.82 1.96
CA GLN A 78 15.23 6.66 1.65
C GLN A 78 15.33 6.97 0.16
N CYS A 79 15.17 5.96 -0.69
CA CYS A 79 15.19 6.13 -2.15
C CYS A 79 14.07 7.06 -2.64
N LEU A 80 12.84 6.86 -2.13
CA LEU A 80 11.67 7.63 -2.51
C LEU A 80 11.77 9.10 -2.09
N GLN A 81 12.29 9.34 -0.89
CA GLN A 81 12.55 10.69 -0.40
C GLN A 81 13.60 11.40 -1.27
N ALA A 82 14.69 10.71 -1.61
CA ALA A 82 15.71 11.24 -2.52
C ALA A 82 15.16 11.54 -3.92
N ALA A 83 14.17 10.76 -4.38
CA ALA A 83 13.45 10.98 -5.64
C ALA A 83 12.38 12.10 -5.56
N GLY A 84 12.21 12.74 -4.40
CA GLY A 84 11.27 13.86 -4.19
C GLY A 84 9.80 13.46 -4.08
N LEU A 85 9.51 12.20 -3.74
CA LEU A 85 8.16 11.77 -3.40
C LEU A 85 7.79 12.17 -1.96
N VAL A 86 6.50 12.46 -1.71
CA VAL A 86 6.01 12.73 -0.36
C VAL A 86 5.73 11.43 0.39
N VAL A 87 6.75 10.98 1.07
CA VAL A 87 6.76 9.79 1.92
C VAL A 87 7.27 10.16 3.30
N PRO A 88 6.93 9.41 4.37
CA PRO A 88 7.51 9.64 5.69
C PRO A 88 9.03 9.55 5.66
N VAL A 89 9.72 10.50 6.32
CA VAL A 89 11.18 10.48 6.44
C VAL A 89 11.61 9.28 7.30
N PRO A 90 12.47 8.37 6.81
CA PRO A 90 12.99 7.27 7.61
C PRO A 90 14.13 7.75 8.52
N TYR A 91 13.98 7.56 9.86
CA TYR A 91 14.96 8.01 10.84
C TYR A 91 15.90 6.89 11.31
N TYR A 92 15.34 5.70 11.57
CA TYR A 92 16.11 4.62 12.19
C TYR A 92 15.55 3.24 11.84
N LEU A 93 16.44 2.29 11.60
CA LEU A 93 16.14 0.87 11.42
C LEU A 93 16.84 0.08 12.51
N ASP A 94 16.12 -0.81 13.19
CA ASP A 94 16.70 -1.77 14.15
C ASP A 94 16.33 -3.21 13.79
N GLN A 95 17.35 -4.02 13.61
CA GLN A 95 17.24 -5.46 13.40
C GLN A 95 17.98 -6.25 14.50
N SER A 96 18.51 -5.56 15.55
CA SER A 96 19.35 -6.16 16.59
C SER A 96 18.59 -7.02 17.58
N GLY A 97 17.31 -6.74 17.80
CA GLY A 97 16.54 -7.36 18.87
C GLY A 97 16.82 -6.82 20.28
N GLU A 98 17.66 -5.78 20.43
CA GLU A 98 18.08 -5.25 21.74
C GLU A 98 16.98 -4.48 22.48
N ILE A 99 16.10 -3.77 21.77
CA ILE A 99 15.01 -2.97 22.36
C ILE A 99 13.70 -3.74 22.28
N PHE A 100 13.34 -4.16 21.08
CA PHE A 100 12.20 -5.03 20.83
C PHE A 100 12.70 -6.34 20.22
N SER A 101 12.06 -7.46 20.50
CA SER A 101 12.42 -8.78 19.96
C SER A 101 12.20 -8.90 18.44
N ARG A 102 11.49 -7.95 17.85
CA ARG A 102 11.18 -7.88 16.43
C ARG A 102 11.87 -6.68 15.79
N PRO A 103 12.25 -6.76 14.51
CA PRO A 103 12.75 -5.60 13.80
C PRO A 103 11.69 -4.50 13.74
N TYR A 104 12.14 -3.25 13.74
CA TYR A 104 11.28 -2.08 13.62
C TYR A 104 11.96 -0.97 12.82
N ILE A 105 11.16 -0.08 12.30
CA ILE A 105 11.62 1.19 11.75
C ILE A 105 11.03 2.35 12.55
N ALA A 106 11.79 3.44 12.65
CA ALA A 106 11.29 4.73 13.13
C ALA A 106 11.24 5.69 11.95
N ILE A 107 10.08 6.25 11.71
CA ILE A 107 9.79 7.14 10.58
C ILE A 107 9.11 8.42 11.06
N GLU A 108 9.01 9.39 10.20
CA GLU A 108 8.27 10.63 10.44
C GLU A 108 6.80 10.35 10.76
N TYR A 109 6.27 11.08 11.76
CA TYR A 109 4.82 11.20 11.94
C TYR A 109 4.31 12.33 11.04
N VAL A 110 3.71 11.98 9.93
CA VAL A 110 3.13 12.97 9.02
C VAL A 110 1.77 13.39 9.54
N GLU A 111 1.59 14.69 9.78
CA GLU A 111 0.29 15.26 10.18
C GLU A 111 -0.70 15.19 9.01
N GLY A 112 -1.67 14.32 9.13
CA GLY A 112 -2.70 14.07 8.12
C GLY A 112 -3.67 12.99 8.58
N LYS A 113 -4.69 12.77 7.80
CA LYS A 113 -5.68 11.69 8.00
C LYS A 113 -6.07 11.06 6.66
N THR A 114 -6.48 9.82 6.69
CA THR A 114 -7.14 9.19 5.55
C THR A 114 -8.50 9.84 5.29
N GLU A 115 -8.95 9.90 4.03
CA GLU A 115 -10.18 10.57 3.67
C GLU A 115 -11.03 9.68 2.75
N PHE A 116 -12.19 9.25 3.27
CA PHE A 116 -13.15 8.42 2.54
C PHE A 116 -14.44 9.16 2.16
N ALA A 117 -14.57 10.43 2.58
CA ALA A 117 -15.69 11.30 2.22
C ALA A 117 -15.18 12.71 1.87
N PRO A 118 -14.35 12.85 0.80
CA PRO A 118 -13.79 14.12 0.42
C PRO A 118 -14.88 15.10 -0.02
N HIS A 119 -14.73 16.39 0.30
CA HIS A 119 -15.66 17.43 -0.15
C HIS A 119 -15.76 17.53 -1.67
N ASN A 120 -14.66 17.26 -2.37
CA ASN A 120 -14.58 17.23 -3.82
C ASN A 120 -13.90 15.94 -4.27
N VAL A 121 -14.69 14.99 -4.75
CA VAL A 121 -14.21 13.69 -5.24
C VAL A 121 -13.35 13.86 -6.48
N ASP A 122 -13.69 14.77 -7.40
CA ASP A 122 -12.93 14.98 -8.64
C ASP A 122 -11.52 15.49 -8.37
N ASP A 123 -11.37 16.43 -7.42
CA ASP A 123 -10.07 16.93 -7.01
C ASP A 123 -9.26 15.84 -6.28
N CYS A 124 -9.90 15.06 -5.42
CA CYS A 124 -9.28 13.90 -4.77
C CYS A 124 -8.75 12.90 -5.81
N ILE A 125 -9.56 12.53 -6.79
CA ILE A 125 -9.18 11.62 -7.87
C ILE A 125 -8.05 12.19 -8.71
N LEU A 126 -8.05 13.47 -9.02
CA LEU A 126 -6.96 14.13 -9.75
C LEU A 126 -5.64 14.03 -8.98
N GLN A 127 -5.66 14.29 -7.68
CA GLN A 127 -4.45 14.20 -6.84
C GLN A 127 -3.95 12.76 -6.74
N LEU A 128 -4.85 11.76 -6.51
CA LEU A 128 -4.50 10.35 -6.50
C LEU A 128 -3.86 9.91 -7.82
N THR A 129 -4.49 10.27 -8.94
CA THR A 129 -4.00 9.92 -10.28
C THR A 129 -2.63 10.53 -10.56
N THR A 130 -2.48 11.80 -10.24
CA THR A 130 -1.21 12.54 -10.42
C THR A 130 -0.10 11.87 -9.61
N TYR A 131 -0.41 11.48 -8.38
CA TYR A 131 0.58 10.88 -7.48
C TYR A 131 1.00 9.48 -7.92
N LEU A 132 0.04 8.62 -8.31
CA LEU A 132 0.36 7.31 -8.86
C LEU A 132 1.22 7.43 -10.13
N SER A 133 0.87 8.36 -11.03
CA SER A 133 1.68 8.63 -12.22
C SER A 133 3.10 9.07 -11.87
N ARG A 134 3.29 9.91 -10.83
CA ARG A 134 4.61 10.33 -10.35
C ARG A 134 5.43 9.17 -9.77
N ILE A 135 4.79 8.25 -9.03
CA ILE A 135 5.46 7.03 -8.53
C ILE A 135 6.01 6.22 -9.70
N HIS A 136 5.19 6.00 -10.73
CA HIS A 136 5.58 5.22 -11.91
C HIS A 136 6.59 5.93 -12.83
N GLN A 137 6.79 7.25 -12.65
CA GLN A 137 7.77 8.05 -13.39
C GLN A 137 9.09 8.23 -12.63
N VAL A 138 9.25 7.65 -11.44
CA VAL A 138 10.53 7.69 -10.72
C VAL A 138 11.61 7.07 -11.58
N ASP A 139 12.66 7.84 -11.83
CA ASP A 139 13.84 7.31 -12.50
C ASP A 139 14.61 6.36 -11.58
N CYS A 140 14.39 5.06 -11.81
CA CYS A 140 15.02 3.99 -11.05
C CYS A 140 16.46 3.66 -11.53
N SER A 141 16.97 4.31 -12.57
CA SER A 141 18.27 3.98 -13.17
C SER A 141 19.46 4.21 -12.21
N HIS A 142 19.30 5.12 -11.28
CA HIS A 142 20.30 5.48 -10.26
C HIS A 142 19.97 4.97 -8.86
N LEU A 143 18.87 4.22 -8.71
CA LEU A 143 18.41 3.66 -7.44
C LEU A 143 18.71 2.16 -7.41
N ASP A 144 19.36 1.68 -6.35
CA ASP A 144 19.44 0.24 -6.13
C ASP A 144 18.12 -0.26 -5.53
N LEU A 145 17.25 -0.76 -6.39
CA LEU A 145 15.95 -1.36 -6.02
C LEU A 145 15.96 -2.89 -6.20
N SER A 146 17.14 -3.51 -6.28
CA SER A 146 17.32 -4.96 -6.49
C SER A 146 16.73 -5.81 -5.34
N PHE A 147 16.51 -5.20 -4.18
CA PHE A 147 15.87 -5.82 -3.03
C PHE A 147 14.34 -5.93 -3.16
N LEU A 148 13.71 -5.23 -4.12
CA LEU A 148 12.27 -5.31 -4.36
C LEU A 148 11.90 -6.55 -5.18
N PRO A 149 10.79 -7.23 -4.86
CA PRO A 149 10.30 -8.35 -5.64
C PRO A 149 9.74 -7.89 -6.99
N GLN A 150 9.65 -8.82 -7.94
CA GLN A 150 8.89 -8.63 -9.18
C GLN A 150 7.41 -8.92 -8.92
N VAL A 151 6.50 -8.06 -9.39
CA VAL A 151 5.06 -8.22 -9.18
C VAL A 151 4.52 -9.50 -9.84
N GLU A 152 5.10 -9.94 -10.95
CA GLU A 152 4.74 -11.17 -11.63
C GLU A 152 4.92 -12.42 -10.74
N GLY A 153 5.92 -12.42 -9.85
CA GLY A 153 6.13 -13.48 -8.87
C GLY A 153 4.93 -13.64 -7.94
N ARG A 154 4.36 -12.54 -7.46
CA ARG A 154 3.17 -12.54 -6.59
C ARG A 154 1.94 -13.10 -7.30
N TYR A 155 1.71 -12.73 -8.55
CA TYR A 155 0.60 -13.27 -9.32
C TYR A 155 0.79 -14.76 -9.65
N ALA A 156 2.02 -15.19 -9.93
CA ALA A 156 2.33 -16.60 -10.13
C ALA A 156 2.08 -17.42 -8.85
N GLU A 157 2.36 -16.88 -7.69
CA GLU A 157 2.03 -17.50 -6.39
C GLU A 157 0.52 -17.56 -6.18
N LEU A 158 -0.20 -16.46 -6.41
CA LEU A 158 -1.66 -16.39 -6.32
C LEU A 158 -2.35 -17.42 -7.20
N LEU A 159 -1.85 -17.69 -8.41
CA LEU A 159 -2.40 -18.70 -9.32
C LEU A 159 -2.06 -20.13 -8.86
N ARG A 160 -0.90 -20.35 -8.24
CA ARG A 160 -0.51 -21.67 -7.69
C ARG A 160 -1.27 -22.02 -6.42
N ASP A 161 -1.48 -21.02 -5.55
CA ASP A 161 -2.14 -21.22 -4.27
C ASP A 161 -3.65 -21.31 -4.47
N ARG A 162 -4.17 -22.55 -4.42
CA ARG A 162 -5.61 -22.81 -4.45
C ARG A 162 -6.12 -22.88 -3.01
N ALA A 163 -6.93 -21.90 -2.62
CA ALA A 163 -7.62 -21.95 -1.33
C ALA A 163 -8.44 -23.25 -1.19
N ALA A 164 -8.44 -23.82 0.02
CA ALA A 164 -9.21 -25.03 0.29
C ALA A 164 -10.73 -24.84 0.16
N LYS A 165 -11.20 -23.59 0.26
CA LYS A 165 -12.58 -23.18 -0.02
C LYS A 165 -12.52 -21.99 -0.97
N VAL A 166 -13.16 -22.16 -2.13
CA VAL A 166 -13.25 -21.12 -3.16
C VAL A 166 -14.62 -20.46 -3.03
N ASP A 167 -14.66 -19.14 -2.95
CA ASP A 167 -15.92 -18.38 -2.99
C ASP A 167 -16.36 -18.20 -4.45
N GLU A 168 -17.11 -19.17 -4.95
CA GLU A 168 -17.63 -19.14 -6.32
C GLU A 168 -18.65 -18.01 -6.57
N SER A 169 -19.20 -17.39 -5.52
CA SER A 169 -20.11 -16.24 -5.66
C SER A 169 -19.45 -15.05 -6.33
N LEU A 170 -18.13 -14.97 -6.27
CA LEU A 170 -17.31 -13.90 -6.89
C LEU A 170 -16.65 -14.35 -8.22
N GLY A 171 -17.01 -15.51 -8.76
CA GLY A 171 -16.53 -15.99 -10.06
C GLY A 171 -15.09 -16.49 -10.06
N THR A 172 -14.58 -16.93 -8.92
CA THR A 172 -13.17 -17.30 -8.70
C THR A 172 -12.66 -18.34 -9.68
N GLY A 173 -13.43 -19.40 -9.92
CA GLY A 173 -13.08 -20.47 -10.88
C GLY A 173 -12.85 -19.90 -12.28
N HIS A 174 -13.81 -19.13 -12.79
CA HIS A 174 -13.72 -18.55 -14.13
C HIS A 174 -12.58 -17.54 -14.27
N ILE A 175 -12.32 -16.71 -13.23
CA ILE A 175 -11.16 -15.81 -13.21
C ILE A 175 -9.86 -16.60 -13.34
N ARG A 176 -9.71 -17.69 -12.56
CA ARG A 176 -8.52 -18.55 -12.61
C ARG A 176 -8.32 -19.19 -13.98
N ASP A 177 -9.35 -19.77 -14.56
CA ASP A 177 -9.28 -20.44 -15.87
C ASP A 177 -8.74 -19.48 -16.95
N VAL A 178 -9.24 -18.25 -16.96
CA VAL A 178 -8.76 -17.23 -17.92
C VAL A 178 -7.33 -16.82 -17.63
N LEU A 179 -6.99 -16.55 -16.37
CA LEU A 179 -5.63 -16.15 -16.03
C LEU A 179 -4.62 -17.26 -16.26
N GLU A 180 -4.90 -18.52 -15.90
CA GLU A 180 -4.02 -19.67 -16.12
C GLU A 180 -3.76 -19.90 -17.61
N THR A 181 -4.74 -19.65 -18.47
CA THR A 181 -4.59 -19.76 -19.91
C THR A 181 -3.66 -18.68 -20.49
N MET A 182 -3.69 -17.49 -19.93
CA MET A 182 -2.94 -16.33 -20.43
C MET A 182 -1.58 -16.12 -19.71
N TRP A 183 -1.35 -16.83 -18.60
CA TRP A 183 -0.14 -16.65 -17.81
C TRP A 183 1.08 -17.35 -18.43
N PRO A 184 2.28 -16.74 -18.44
CA PRO A 184 2.58 -15.37 -18.00
C PRO A 184 2.08 -14.30 -18.97
N LEU A 185 1.57 -13.18 -18.43
CA LEU A 185 1.13 -12.07 -19.27
C LEU A 185 2.28 -11.49 -20.10
N PRO A 186 2.02 -11.04 -21.35
CA PRO A 186 3.02 -10.37 -22.16
C PRO A 186 3.60 -9.13 -21.47
N ARG A 187 4.89 -8.85 -21.68
CA ARG A 187 5.52 -7.61 -21.22
C ARG A 187 5.32 -6.51 -22.26
N ARG A 188 4.26 -5.72 -22.13
CA ARG A 188 3.94 -4.61 -23.04
C ARG A 188 4.50 -3.28 -22.56
N ASN A 189 4.63 -3.10 -21.26
CA ASN A 189 5.14 -1.87 -20.65
C ASN A 189 6.51 -2.11 -20.02
N THR A 190 7.32 -1.05 -19.98
CA THR A 190 8.58 -1.05 -19.21
C THR A 190 8.24 -1.19 -17.73
N PRO A 191 8.91 -2.13 -17.00
CA PRO A 191 8.74 -2.24 -15.57
C PRO A 191 9.15 -0.95 -14.84
N VAL A 192 8.34 -0.56 -13.87
CA VAL A 192 8.55 0.62 -13.02
C VAL A 192 8.47 0.25 -11.55
N LEU A 193 8.79 1.19 -10.68
CA LEU A 193 8.47 1.07 -9.26
C LEU A 193 6.96 1.11 -9.05
N LEU A 194 6.45 0.13 -8.29
CA LEU A 194 5.06 0.00 -7.88
C LEU A 194 4.95 0.23 -6.38
N HIS A 195 3.86 0.85 -5.94
CA HIS A 195 3.48 0.89 -4.54
C HIS A 195 3.02 -0.50 -4.04
N GLY A 196 2.30 -1.22 -4.88
CA GLY A 196 1.75 -2.56 -4.60
C GLY A 196 0.44 -2.56 -3.84
N ASP A 197 0.09 -1.44 -3.16
CA ASP A 197 -1.16 -1.26 -2.43
C ASP A 197 -1.59 0.22 -2.40
N PHE A 198 -1.62 0.87 -3.57
CA PHE A 198 -2.03 2.28 -3.68
C PHE A 198 -3.55 2.43 -3.63
N TRP A 199 -4.08 2.87 -2.48
CA TRP A 199 -5.50 3.07 -2.25
C TRP A 199 -5.76 4.23 -1.26
N PRO A 200 -7.00 4.76 -1.15
CA PRO A 200 -7.30 5.93 -0.30
C PRO A 200 -6.89 5.79 1.17
N GLY A 201 -6.86 4.55 1.71
CA GLY A 201 -6.44 4.30 3.09
C GLY A 201 -4.93 4.45 3.33
N ASN A 202 -4.11 4.40 2.29
CA ASN A 202 -2.66 4.60 2.35
C ASN A 202 -2.24 6.02 1.96
N ILE A 203 -3.20 6.95 1.90
CA ILE A 203 -2.97 8.35 1.55
C ILE A 203 -3.33 9.24 2.73
N LEU A 204 -2.39 10.09 3.15
CA LEU A 204 -2.65 11.09 4.17
C LEU A 204 -2.97 12.44 3.54
N TRP A 205 -4.07 13.03 4.04
CA TRP A 205 -4.59 14.31 3.58
C TRP A 205 -4.53 15.36 4.69
N ARG A 206 -4.21 16.59 4.33
CA ARG A 206 -4.28 17.77 5.20
C ARG A 206 -4.81 18.94 4.41
N ASN A 207 -5.93 19.53 4.87
CA ASN A 207 -6.60 20.67 4.20
C ASN A 207 -6.91 20.42 2.71
N GLY A 208 -7.38 19.21 2.36
CA GLY A 208 -7.70 18.82 0.99
C GLY A 208 -6.49 18.54 0.09
N GLN A 209 -5.27 18.56 0.63
CA GLN A 209 -4.05 18.26 -0.12
C GLN A 209 -3.48 16.91 0.33
N LEU A 210 -3.04 16.11 -0.63
CA LEU A 210 -2.26 14.90 -0.40
C LEU A 210 -0.90 15.30 0.20
N VAL A 211 -0.59 14.82 1.41
CA VAL A 211 0.64 15.17 2.15
C VAL A 211 1.58 13.99 2.33
N ALA A 212 1.12 12.76 2.24
CA ALA A 212 1.99 11.59 2.19
C ALA A 212 1.30 10.38 1.58
N VAL A 213 2.11 9.51 0.97
CA VAL A 213 1.79 8.13 0.64
C VAL A 213 2.53 7.24 1.61
N ILE A 214 1.80 6.36 2.30
CA ILE A 214 2.31 5.49 3.38
C ILE A 214 2.11 4.02 3.03
N ASP A 215 2.69 3.14 3.83
CA ASP A 215 2.54 1.68 3.73
C ASP A 215 3.13 1.07 2.45
N TRP A 216 4.45 1.17 2.35
CA TRP A 216 5.23 0.70 1.20
C TRP A 216 5.71 -0.76 1.33
N GLU A 217 5.17 -1.53 2.27
CA GLU A 217 5.59 -2.92 2.52
C GLU A 217 5.31 -3.87 1.35
N ASP A 218 4.37 -3.49 0.47
CA ASP A 218 4.00 -4.24 -0.72
C ASP A 218 4.64 -3.69 -2.01
N ALA A 219 5.62 -2.79 -1.89
CA ALA A 219 6.32 -2.27 -3.06
C ALA A 219 6.98 -3.39 -3.90
N ALA A 220 7.01 -3.18 -5.20
CA ALA A 220 7.55 -4.14 -6.16
C ALA A 220 8.08 -3.41 -7.41
N ILE A 221 8.74 -4.16 -8.28
CA ILE A 221 9.02 -3.73 -9.65
C ILE A 221 8.10 -4.48 -10.60
N GLY A 222 7.51 -3.81 -11.59
CA GLY A 222 6.66 -4.47 -12.57
C GLY A 222 5.90 -3.56 -13.51
N ASP A 223 4.93 -4.14 -14.20
CA ASP A 223 4.05 -3.40 -15.12
C ASP A 223 3.19 -2.39 -14.33
N PRO A 224 3.21 -1.09 -14.68
CA PRO A 224 2.41 -0.07 -13.99
C PRO A 224 0.91 -0.33 -13.96
N LEU A 225 0.39 -1.14 -14.88
CA LEU A 225 -1.01 -1.56 -14.87
C LEU A 225 -1.37 -2.40 -13.65
N ALA A 226 -0.40 -3.00 -12.94
CA ALA A 226 -0.67 -3.76 -11.71
C ALA A 226 -1.16 -2.82 -10.58
N ASP A 227 -0.48 -1.70 -10.35
CA ASP A 227 -0.92 -0.68 -9.39
C ASP A 227 -2.20 0.02 -9.86
N LEU A 228 -2.29 0.32 -11.15
CA LEU A 228 -3.50 0.91 -11.71
C LEU A 228 -4.72 0.03 -11.44
N ALA A 229 -4.64 -1.28 -11.71
CA ALA A 229 -5.74 -2.22 -11.49
C ALA A 229 -6.12 -2.30 -10.00
N ASN A 230 -5.12 -2.36 -9.09
CA ASN A 230 -5.36 -2.30 -7.66
C ASN A 230 -6.13 -1.04 -7.26
N SER A 231 -5.60 0.13 -7.65
CA SER A 231 -6.24 1.41 -7.34
C SER A 231 -7.64 1.53 -7.91
N ARG A 232 -7.90 0.97 -9.10
CA ARG A 232 -9.23 0.94 -9.73
C ARG A 232 -10.26 0.22 -8.88
N LEU A 233 -9.92 -0.97 -8.37
CA LEU A 233 -10.82 -1.75 -7.53
C LEU A 233 -11.07 -1.04 -6.20
N GLU A 234 -10.04 -0.53 -5.56
CA GLU A 234 -10.11 0.18 -4.29
C GLU A 234 -10.91 1.51 -4.40
N ILE A 235 -10.69 2.28 -5.47
CA ILE A 235 -11.46 3.52 -5.73
C ILE A 235 -12.93 3.18 -6.05
N LEU A 236 -13.19 2.08 -6.76
CA LEU A 236 -14.54 1.61 -6.99
C LEU A 236 -15.26 1.31 -5.67
N TRP A 237 -14.59 0.66 -4.74
CA TRP A 237 -15.16 0.37 -3.42
C TRP A 237 -15.38 1.64 -2.60
N ALA A 238 -14.41 2.54 -2.56
CA ALA A 238 -14.46 3.75 -1.77
C ALA A 238 -15.41 4.82 -2.36
N PHE A 239 -15.31 5.12 -3.65
CA PHE A 239 -15.94 6.29 -4.27
C PHE A 239 -16.89 5.96 -5.43
N GLY A 240 -16.99 4.69 -5.83
CA GLY A 240 -17.93 4.24 -6.86
C GLY A 240 -17.39 4.25 -8.30
N ILE A 241 -18.29 3.91 -9.22
CA ILE A 241 -17.96 3.64 -10.64
C ILE A 241 -17.40 4.88 -11.35
N ASP A 242 -18.05 6.02 -11.17
CA ASP A 242 -17.67 7.26 -11.87
C ASP A 242 -16.28 7.74 -11.46
N ALA A 243 -15.94 7.66 -10.18
CA ALA A 243 -14.63 7.97 -9.64
C ALA A 243 -13.55 7.04 -10.22
N MET A 244 -13.79 5.73 -10.23
CA MET A 244 -12.87 4.74 -10.80
C MET A 244 -12.64 4.97 -12.30
N GLN A 245 -13.70 5.28 -13.05
CA GLN A 245 -13.59 5.60 -14.48
C GLN A 245 -12.84 6.92 -14.71
N SER A 246 -13.10 7.93 -13.89
CA SER A 246 -12.40 9.23 -13.95
C SER A 246 -10.90 9.03 -13.67
N PHE A 247 -10.55 8.28 -12.62
CA PHE A 247 -9.17 7.91 -12.30
C PHE A 247 -8.47 7.23 -13.47
N THR A 248 -9.13 6.25 -14.10
CA THR A 248 -8.58 5.54 -15.26
C THR A 248 -8.35 6.45 -16.46
N ARG A 249 -9.33 7.33 -16.78
CA ARG A 249 -9.19 8.30 -17.90
C ARG A 249 -8.06 9.28 -17.67
N GLN A 250 -7.96 9.82 -16.45
CA GLN A 250 -6.90 10.76 -16.09
C GLN A 250 -5.52 10.09 -16.16
N TYR A 251 -5.39 8.88 -15.59
CA TYR A 251 -4.12 8.14 -15.64
C TYR A 251 -3.68 7.86 -17.08
N ARG A 252 -4.61 7.46 -17.96
CA ARG A 252 -4.33 7.30 -19.40
C ARG A 252 -3.83 8.59 -20.06
N SER A 253 -4.37 9.74 -19.68
CA SER A 253 -3.96 11.03 -20.24
C SER A 253 -2.57 11.49 -19.79
N MET A 254 -2.07 10.95 -18.67
CA MET A 254 -0.78 11.30 -18.07
C MET A 254 0.35 10.34 -18.47
N THR A 255 0.03 9.23 -19.18
CA THR A 255 0.99 8.17 -19.48
C THR A 255 0.89 7.71 -20.93
N SER A 256 1.97 7.12 -21.46
CA SER A 256 2.03 6.56 -22.83
C SER A 256 2.06 5.01 -22.80
N LEU A 257 1.32 4.41 -21.87
CA LEU A 257 1.31 2.96 -21.67
C LEU A 257 0.42 2.23 -22.68
N ASP A 258 0.74 0.96 -22.93
CA ASP A 258 -0.17 0.02 -23.58
C ASP A 258 -1.12 -0.57 -22.55
N PHE A 259 -2.42 -0.28 -22.69
CA PHE A 259 -3.48 -0.72 -21.78
C PHE A 259 -4.17 -2.02 -22.20
N THR A 260 -3.67 -2.71 -23.20
CA THR A 260 -4.27 -3.95 -23.73
C THR A 260 -4.47 -4.99 -22.64
N ASP A 261 -3.49 -5.14 -21.74
CA ASP A 261 -3.54 -6.16 -20.68
C ASP A 261 -4.23 -5.68 -19.38
N LEU A 262 -4.79 -4.46 -19.35
CA LEU A 262 -5.46 -3.95 -18.14
C LEU A 262 -6.60 -4.87 -17.65
N PRO A 263 -7.47 -5.46 -18.51
CA PRO A 263 -8.50 -6.35 -18.03
C PRO A 263 -7.94 -7.61 -17.32
N TYR A 264 -6.81 -8.14 -17.77
CA TYR A 264 -6.15 -9.26 -17.08
C TYR A 264 -5.57 -8.83 -15.72
N ARG A 265 -5.01 -7.62 -15.62
CA ARG A 265 -4.54 -7.06 -14.33
C ARG A 265 -5.73 -6.82 -13.40
N ASP A 266 -6.86 -6.34 -13.89
CA ASP A 266 -8.11 -6.21 -13.12
C ASP A 266 -8.55 -7.58 -12.56
N LEU A 267 -8.49 -8.66 -13.34
CA LEU A 267 -8.79 -10.01 -12.87
C LEU A 267 -7.77 -10.53 -11.83
N CYS A 268 -6.48 -10.24 -11.99
CA CYS A 268 -5.46 -10.60 -11.00
C CYS A 268 -5.75 -9.96 -9.63
N VAL A 269 -6.09 -8.67 -9.62
CA VAL A 269 -6.42 -7.95 -8.39
C VAL A 269 -7.73 -8.44 -7.80
N ALA A 270 -8.75 -8.65 -8.63
CA ALA A 270 -10.01 -9.22 -8.19
C ALA A 270 -9.81 -10.58 -7.50
N LEU A 271 -9.03 -11.48 -8.11
CA LEU A 271 -8.71 -12.78 -7.53
C LEU A 271 -8.00 -12.68 -6.18
N ARG A 272 -7.08 -11.71 -6.02
CA ARG A 272 -6.37 -11.48 -4.76
C ARG A 272 -7.30 -11.17 -3.59
N CYS A 273 -8.38 -10.45 -3.84
CA CYS A 273 -9.29 -9.94 -2.81
C CYS A 273 -10.42 -10.91 -2.45
N VAL A 274 -10.73 -11.91 -3.28
CA VAL A 274 -11.88 -12.81 -3.09
C VAL A 274 -11.93 -13.43 -1.70
N ASP A 275 -10.82 -14.03 -1.26
CA ASP A 275 -10.76 -14.75 0.02
C ASP A 275 -10.60 -13.80 1.22
N GLN A 276 -10.39 -12.51 0.98
CA GLN A 276 -10.12 -11.52 2.02
C GLN A 276 -11.36 -10.73 2.44
N ILE A 277 -12.30 -10.47 1.52
CA ILE A 277 -13.48 -9.61 1.78
C ILE A 277 -14.24 -10.05 3.04
N GLY A 278 -14.49 -11.35 3.21
CA GLY A 278 -15.18 -11.88 4.40
C GLY A 278 -14.35 -11.89 5.70
N LEU A 279 -13.04 -11.57 5.63
CA LEU A 279 -12.14 -11.54 6.78
C LEU A 279 -11.90 -10.13 7.32
N TRP A 280 -12.34 -9.09 6.61
CA TRP A 280 -12.09 -7.70 7.01
C TRP A 280 -12.98 -7.20 8.14
N GLY A 281 -13.93 -8.03 8.63
CA GLY A 281 -14.81 -7.68 9.76
C GLY A 281 -15.76 -6.53 9.45
N LEU A 282 -16.14 -6.36 8.19
CA LEU A 282 -17.10 -5.36 7.72
C LEU A 282 -18.50 -5.67 8.25
N ASP A 283 -19.33 -4.64 8.40
CA ASP A 283 -20.77 -4.85 8.62
C ASP A 283 -21.42 -5.45 7.36
N GLU A 284 -22.53 -6.16 7.55
CA GLU A 284 -23.22 -6.91 6.49
C GLU A 284 -23.58 -6.04 5.27
N THR A 285 -24.00 -4.80 5.50
CA THR A 285 -24.37 -3.87 4.42
C THR A 285 -23.17 -3.45 3.59
N THR A 286 -22.08 -3.11 4.27
CA THR A 286 -20.81 -2.72 3.63
C THR A 286 -20.22 -3.89 2.86
N GLU A 287 -20.16 -5.08 3.46
CA GLU A 287 -19.64 -6.28 2.79
C GLU A 287 -20.45 -6.62 1.54
N LYS A 288 -21.79 -6.58 1.63
CA LYS A 288 -22.67 -6.83 0.49
C LYS A 288 -22.43 -5.84 -0.64
N ALA A 289 -22.39 -4.55 -0.34
CA ALA A 289 -22.13 -3.52 -1.36
C ALA A 289 -20.75 -3.69 -2.01
N MET A 290 -19.76 -4.10 -1.24
CA MET A 290 -18.40 -4.35 -1.73
C MET A 290 -18.35 -5.57 -2.66
N ARG A 291 -19.06 -6.67 -2.31
CA ARG A 291 -19.20 -7.85 -3.16
C ARG A 291 -19.93 -7.55 -4.48
N GLU A 292 -21.00 -6.76 -4.46
CA GLU A 292 -21.71 -6.31 -5.66
C GLU A 292 -20.82 -5.50 -6.59
N LYS A 293 -20.04 -4.56 -6.05
CA LYS A 293 -19.05 -3.78 -6.81
C LYS A 293 -17.92 -4.66 -7.37
N HIS A 294 -17.46 -5.64 -6.58
CA HIS A 294 -16.46 -6.61 -7.03
C HIS A 294 -16.97 -7.44 -8.22
N GLN A 295 -18.18 -7.99 -8.13
CA GLN A 295 -18.80 -8.72 -9.25
C GLN A 295 -18.95 -7.86 -10.50
N TRP A 296 -19.34 -6.59 -10.32
CA TRP A 296 -19.40 -5.64 -11.44
C TRP A 296 -18.02 -5.43 -12.09
N PHE A 297 -16.98 -5.27 -11.27
CA PHE A 297 -15.60 -5.08 -11.74
C PHE A 297 -15.09 -6.27 -12.55
N VAL A 298 -15.30 -7.49 -12.05
CA VAL A 298 -14.96 -8.75 -12.73
C VAL A 298 -15.73 -8.88 -14.05
N LYS A 299 -17.04 -8.67 -14.02
CA LYS A 299 -17.87 -8.70 -15.23
C LYS A 299 -17.36 -7.73 -16.29
N ARG A 300 -17.00 -6.52 -15.88
CA ARG A 300 -16.48 -5.49 -16.79
C ARG A 300 -15.15 -5.88 -17.42
N ALA A 301 -14.27 -6.53 -16.67
CA ALA A 301 -13.00 -7.05 -17.19
C ALA A 301 -13.25 -8.12 -18.27
N PHE A 302 -14.16 -9.08 -18.03
CA PHE A 302 -14.52 -10.09 -19.03
C PHE A 302 -15.18 -9.51 -20.30
N GLU A 303 -16.07 -8.52 -20.16
CA GLU A 303 -16.66 -7.82 -21.31
C GLU A 303 -15.58 -7.17 -22.20
N GLN A 304 -14.55 -6.59 -21.59
CA GLN A 304 -13.45 -5.97 -22.33
C GLN A 304 -12.58 -7.01 -23.05
N LEU A 305 -12.37 -8.19 -22.46
CA LEU A 305 -11.64 -9.29 -23.09
C LEU A 305 -12.43 -9.91 -24.27
N SER A 306 -13.76 -10.00 -24.15
CA SER A 306 -14.61 -10.55 -25.19
C SER A 306 -14.80 -9.62 -26.40
N GLY A 307 -14.49 -8.34 -26.24
CA GLY A 307 -14.59 -7.31 -27.30
C GLY A 307 -13.27 -7.03 -28.04
N GLN A 308 -12.19 -7.72 -27.65
CA GLN A 308 -10.89 -7.68 -28.33
C GLN A 308 -10.79 -8.79 -29.37
#